data_2d82fcfe42775775d4f81bc69e972f48
#
_entry.id   2d82fcfe42775775d4f81bc69e972f48
#
_cell.length_a   1.000
_cell.length_b   1.000
_cell.length_c   1.000
_cell.angle_alpha   90.00
_cell.angle_beta   90.00
_cell.angle_gamma   90.00
#
_symmetry.space_group_name_H-M   'P 1'
#
loop_
_entity.id
_entity.type
_entity.pdbx_description
1 polymer ?
#
loop_
_entity_poly.entity_id
_entity_poly.type
_entity_poly.pdbx_seq_one_letter_code
_entity_poly.pdbx_strand_id
1 'polypeptide(L)'
;MRAVLAGVDPADARAVWRALGAGGVTAALYPHGVQPDPGRLAALLTELDAHCPLGVTLSVCVQVATVLPLLAGAGGPAEHARRGMLRGETVVALAVTDAAGSGSDLLDATTRVKLGEGTATLDGAKTWITNATTGDAALVLARHREARHFTSFCWVLTPASAPGVTVSSAGRAFAGAGVGHLRLDGVALDPDAVVGRPGRALAGFARQVGVERLAGALWARAMCHRLLAGLREWLRRRPAAEGTLWDRPAIRERYARCLVAVRQLDALCAPPLASTDAVVSTVDGMVLKVAAAEAVDQVAAEAVRLRGADAFRDGGEAHLRGEVAMFGIAGGATGAMLAGIADHADDLVGAGI
;
A
#
# COMPACT_ATOMS: atom_id res chain seq x y z
N MET A 1 -0.32 -3.27 -20.69
CA MET A 1 0.03 -3.92 -19.42
C MET A 1 0.39 -5.39 -19.61
N ARG A 2 -0.51 -6.26 -20.03
CA ARG A 2 -0.23 -7.71 -20.22
C ARG A 2 1.01 -7.99 -21.08
N ALA A 3 1.19 -7.25 -22.18
CA ALA A 3 2.37 -7.42 -23.04
C ALA A 3 3.68 -7.06 -22.32
N VAL A 4 3.66 -6.11 -21.37
CA VAL A 4 4.84 -5.69 -20.60
C VAL A 4 5.25 -6.76 -19.58
N LEU A 5 4.29 -7.51 -19.01
CA LEU A 5 4.54 -8.57 -18.06
C LEU A 5 4.68 -9.96 -18.70
N ALA A 6 4.53 -10.05 -20.03
CA ALA A 6 4.68 -11.32 -20.73
C ALA A 6 6.09 -11.89 -20.57
N GLY A 7 6.20 -13.12 -20.04
CA GLY A 7 7.48 -13.80 -19.80
C GLY A 7 8.23 -13.36 -18.52
N VAL A 8 7.64 -12.48 -17.72
CA VAL A 8 8.20 -12.08 -16.42
C VAL A 8 7.67 -13.05 -15.35
N ASP A 9 8.54 -13.52 -14.46
CA ASP A 9 8.10 -14.29 -13.29
C ASP A 9 7.22 -13.41 -12.39
N PRO A 10 5.93 -13.73 -12.23
CA PRO A 10 5.02 -12.92 -11.45
C PRO A 10 5.32 -12.93 -9.94
N ALA A 11 6.15 -13.86 -9.46
CA ALA A 11 6.56 -13.94 -8.06
C ALA A 11 7.83 -13.11 -7.76
N ASP A 12 8.56 -12.67 -8.77
CA ASP A 12 9.73 -11.80 -8.63
C ASP A 12 9.33 -10.32 -8.74
N ALA A 13 9.14 -9.67 -7.58
CA ALA A 13 8.76 -8.27 -7.51
C ALA A 13 9.77 -7.33 -8.22
N ARG A 14 11.07 -7.66 -8.18
CA ARG A 14 12.12 -6.87 -8.86
C ARG A 14 12.01 -7.00 -10.38
N ALA A 15 11.76 -8.20 -10.88
CA ALA A 15 11.56 -8.42 -12.31
C ALA A 15 10.28 -7.72 -12.81
N VAL A 16 9.18 -7.82 -12.05
CA VAL A 16 7.92 -7.11 -12.34
C VAL A 16 8.15 -5.60 -12.34
N TRP A 17 8.81 -5.04 -11.31
CA TRP A 17 9.11 -3.61 -11.23
C TRP A 17 9.94 -3.12 -12.42
N ARG A 18 11.01 -3.87 -12.77
CA ARG A 18 11.86 -3.56 -13.91
C ARG A 18 11.08 -3.58 -15.22
N ALA A 19 10.24 -4.57 -15.43
CA ALA A 19 9.42 -4.66 -16.64
C ALA A 19 8.44 -3.49 -16.76
N LEU A 20 7.78 -3.09 -15.65
CA LEU A 20 6.88 -1.93 -15.63
C LEU A 20 7.60 -0.64 -15.98
N GLY A 21 8.82 -0.42 -15.46
CA GLY A 21 9.63 0.75 -15.75
C GLY A 21 10.13 0.77 -17.20
N ALA A 22 10.71 -0.33 -17.66
CA ALA A 22 11.20 -0.47 -19.04
C ALA A 22 10.07 -0.33 -20.07
N GLY A 23 8.86 -0.79 -19.74
CA GLY A 23 7.66 -0.61 -20.56
C GLY A 23 7.01 0.77 -20.46
N GLY A 24 7.60 1.71 -19.69
CA GLY A 24 7.10 3.08 -19.51
C GLY A 24 5.83 3.18 -18.68
N VAL A 25 5.36 2.09 -18.06
CA VAL A 25 4.11 2.06 -17.29
C VAL A 25 4.20 2.95 -16.06
N THR A 26 5.30 2.87 -15.30
CA THR A 26 5.56 3.66 -14.11
C THR A 26 5.53 5.16 -14.40
N ALA A 27 6.23 5.62 -15.46
CA ALA A 27 6.24 7.02 -15.87
C ALA A 27 4.85 7.49 -16.34
N ALA A 28 4.14 6.63 -17.07
CA ALA A 28 2.80 6.94 -17.57
C ALA A 28 1.75 7.12 -16.47
N LEU A 29 2.00 6.65 -15.25
CA LEU A 29 1.09 6.90 -14.12
C LEU A 29 0.98 8.38 -13.73
N TYR A 30 2.00 9.20 -14.04
CA TYR A 30 2.11 10.60 -13.60
C TYR A 30 2.05 11.60 -14.75
N PRO A 31 0.94 11.67 -15.50
CA PRO A 31 0.85 12.54 -16.68
C PRO A 31 0.96 14.03 -16.33
N HIS A 32 0.60 14.40 -15.08
CA HIS A 32 0.60 15.78 -14.58
C HIS A 32 1.62 16.00 -13.45
N GLY A 33 2.57 15.10 -13.27
CA GLY A 33 3.76 15.33 -12.42
C GLY A 33 3.81 14.55 -11.11
N VAL A 34 3.08 14.99 -10.05
CA VAL A 34 3.31 14.46 -8.69
C VAL A 34 2.38 13.30 -8.34
N GLN A 35 1.11 13.41 -8.69
CA GLN A 35 0.10 12.42 -8.33
C GLN A 35 -0.11 11.41 -9.47
N PRO A 36 -0.32 10.13 -9.16
CA PRO A 36 -0.69 9.16 -10.17
C PRO A 36 -2.13 9.41 -10.63
N ASP A 37 -2.36 9.25 -11.93
CA ASP A 37 -3.71 9.23 -12.49
C ASP A 37 -4.52 8.06 -11.92
N PRO A 38 -5.70 8.30 -11.32
CA PRO A 38 -6.48 7.27 -10.64
C PRO A 38 -6.93 6.14 -11.56
N GLY A 39 -7.27 6.44 -12.82
CA GLY A 39 -7.71 5.44 -13.80
C GLY A 39 -6.55 4.51 -14.21
N ARG A 40 -5.37 5.07 -14.46
CA ARG A 40 -4.16 4.30 -14.77
C ARG A 40 -3.69 3.48 -13.57
N LEU A 41 -3.79 4.04 -12.37
CA LEU A 41 -3.47 3.34 -11.12
C LEU A 41 -4.42 2.16 -10.91
N ALA A 42 -5.73 2.33 -11.10
CA ALA A 42 -6.72 1.27 -11.03
C ALA A 42 -6.44 0.15 -12.05
N ALA A 43 -6.10 0.51 -13.29
CA ALA A 43 -5.75 -0.44 -14.33
C ALA A 43 -4.47 -1.23 -13.98
N LEU A 44 -3.44 -0.57 -13.45
CA LEU A 44 -2.22 -1.22 -12.98
C LEU A 44 -2.51 -2.23 -11.86
N LEU A 45 -3.21 -1.79 -10.81
CA LEU A 45 -3.49 -2.64 -9.64
C LEU A 45 -4.40 -3.82 -10.00
N THR A 46 -5.34 -3.64 -10.93
CA THR A 46 -6.19 -4.72 -11.44
C THR A 46 -5.37 -5.79 -12.18
N GLU A 47 -4.45 -5.40 -13.04
CA GLU A 47 -3.60 -6.34 -13.76
C GLU A 47 -2.60 -7.05 -12.83
N LEU A 48 -2.02 -6.34 -11.86
CA LEU A 48 -1.13 -6.95 -10.87
C LEU A 48 -1.88 -7.95 -9.98
N ASP A 49 -3.06 -7.58 -9.47
CA ASP A 49 -3.89 -8.47 -8.64
C ASP A 49 -4.30 -9.75 -9.40
N ALA A 50 -4.53 -9.63 -10.71
CA ALA A 50 -4.92 -10.78 -11.54
C ALA A 50 -3.77 -11.75 -11.84
N HIS A 51 -2.51 -11.29 -11.84
CA HIS A 51 -1.38 -12.06 -12.37
C HIS A 51 -0.25 -12.29 -11.37
N CYS A 52 -0.14 -11.48 -10.31
CA CYS A 52 0.93 -11.55 -9.34
C CYS A 52 0.43 -11.98 -7.96
N PRO A 53 1.29 -12.58 -7.12
CA PRO A 53 1.01 -12.76 -5.69
C PRO A 53 0.72 -11.42 -5.01
N LEU A 54 -0.07 -11.46 -3.92
CA LEU A 54 -0.45 -10.28 -3.15
C LEU A 54 0.76 -9.46 -2.72
N GLY A 55 1.84 -10.09 -2.28
CA GLY A 55 3.05 -9.40 -1.84
C GLY A 55 3.74 -8.62 -2.96
N VAL A 56 3.76 -9.13 -4.20
CA VAL A 56 4.31 -8.41 -5.36
C VAL A 56 3.47 -7.17 -5.68
N THR A 57 2.14 -7.31 -5.65
CA THR A 57 1.22 -6.16 -5.84
C THR A 57 1.42 -5.11 -4.74
N LEU A 58 1.61 -5.53 -3.48
CA LEU A 58 1.92 -4.65 -2.35
C LEU A 58 3.24 -3.90 -2.57
N SER A 59 4.30 -4.62 -2.98
CA SER A 59 5.61 -4.02 -3.29
C SER A 59 5.47 -2.87 -4.29
N VAL A 60 4.79 -3.12 -5.43
CA VAL A 60 4.58 -2.11 -6.49
C VAL A 60 3.65 -0.99 -6.01
N CYS A 61 2.56 -1.32 -5.31
CA CYS A 61 1.59 -0.34 -4.82
C CYS A 61 2.27 0.73 -3.94
N VAL A 62 3.12 0.33 -2.98
CA VAL A 62 3.88 1.26 -2.12
C VAL A 62 4.79 2.17 -2.95
N GLN A 63 5.45 1.64 -3.98
CA GLN A 63 6.32 2.43 -4.86
C GLN A 63 5.52 3.53 -5.57
N VAL A 64 4.42 3.14 -6.23
CA VAL A 64 3.67 4.07 -7.10
C VAL A 64 2.72 4.98 -6.34
N ALA A 65 2.13 4.55 -5.23
CA ALA A 65 1.13 5.34 -4.53
C ALA A 65 1.73 6.24 -3.43
N THR A 66 2.92 5.94 -2.93
CA THR A 66 3.46 6.64 -1.76
C THR A 66 4.87 7.15 -1.99
N VAL A 67 5.84 6.30 -2.35
CA VAL A 67 7.24 6.71 -2.41
C VAL A 67 7.51 7.68 -3.56
N LEU A 68 7.08 7.37 -4.78
CA LEU A 68 7.25 8.25 -5.94
C LEU A 68 6.65 9.65 -5.73
N PRO A 69 5.40 9.80 -5.21
CA PRO A 69 4.86 11.09 -4.84
C PRO A 69 5.64 11.84 -3.75
N LEU A 70 6.16 11.14 -2.73
CA LEU A 70 6.92 11.76 -1.65
C LEU A 70 8.30 12.28 -2.12
N LEU A 71 8.90 11.64 -3.12
CA LEU A 71 10.17 12.07 -3.71
C LEU A 71 9.99 13.16 -4.79
N ALA A 72 8.77 13.46 -5.20
CA ALA A 72 8.50 14.43 -6.25
C ALA A 72 8.89 15.85 -5.82
N GLY A 73 9.63 16.55 -6.68
CA GLY A 73 10.10 17.91 -6.43
C GLY A 73 11.28 18.01 -5.47
N ALA A 74 11.83 16.88 -5.00
CA ALA A 74 13.09 16.87 -4.26
C ALA A 74 14.28 16.93 -5.23
N GLY A 75 15.42 17.46 -4.75
CA GLY A 75 16.68 17.51 -5.50
C GLY A 75 17.63 16.37 -5.11
N GLY A 76 18.88 16.44 -5.64
CA GLY A 76 19.99 15.57 -5.23
C GLY A 76 19.70 14.06 -5.32
N PRO A 77 20.08 13.28 -4.28
CA PRO A 77 19.91 11.83 -4.26
C PRO A 77 18.45 11.40 -4.40
N ALA A 78 17.49 12.17 -3.88
CA ALA A 78 16.06 11.87 -3.94
C ALA A 78 15.52 11.92 -5.38
N GLU A 79 15.92 12.93 -6.16
CA GLU A 79 15.54 13.00 -7.59
C GLU A 79 16.23 11.90 -8.39
N HIS A 80 17.48 11.55 -8.08
CA HIS A 80 18.16 10.44 -8.72
C HIS A 80 17.42 9.11 -8.48
N ALA A 81 17.05 8.83 -7.21
CA ALA A 81 16.27 7.66 -6.84
C ALA A 81 14.91 7.65 -7.57
N ARG A 82 14.19 8.79 -7.57
CA ARG A 82 12.90 8.92 -8.26
C ARG A 82 13.01 8.59 -9.76
N ARG A 83 14.01 9.10 -10.44
CA ARG A 83 14.27 8.79 -11.88
C ARG A 83 14.54 7.30 -12.08
N GLY A 84 15.36 6.70 -11.21
CA GLY A 84 15.60 5.25 -11.23
C GLY A 84 14.33 4.44 -11.02
N MET A 85 13.48 4.88 -10.08
CA MET A 85 12.17 4.25 -9.84
C MET A 85 11.25 4.31 -11.06
N LEU A 86 11.17 5.46 -11.73
CA LEU A 86 10.36 5.62 -12.94
C LEU A 86 10.84 4.74 -14.11
N ARG A 87 12.12 4.36 -14.13
CA ARG A 87 12.69 3.40 -15.10
C ARG A 87 12.66 1.95 -14.62
N GLY A 88 12.15 1.69 -13.40
CA GLY A 88 12.13 0.35 -12.81
C GLY A 88 13.50 -0.17 -12.34
N GLU A 89 14.50 0.70 -12.26
CA GLU A 89 15.88 0.37 -11.85
C GLU A 89 16.08 0.38 -10.35
N THR A 90 15.36 1.27 -9.66
CA THR A 90 15.49 1.51 -8.21
C THR A 90 14.20 1.14 -7.49
N VAL A 91 14.33 0.47 -6.35
CA VAL A 91 13.26 0.20 -5.39
C VAL A 91 13.59 0.91 -4.08
N VAL A 92 12.63 1.69 -3.56
CA VAL A 92 12.82 2.42 -2.30
C VAL A 92 11.79 1.94 -1.28
N ALA A 93 12.25 1.43 -0.14
CA ALA A 93 11.38 1.04 0.97
C ALA A 93 10.81 2.27 1.67
N LEU A 94 9.52 2.26 2.06
CA LEU A 94 8.93 3.30 2.87
C LEU A 94 9.01 2.93 4.35
N ALA A 95 9.92 3.53 5.10
CA ALA A 95 10.22 3.18 6.48
C ALA A 95 9.59 4.17 7.47
N VAL A 96 8.32 3.96 7.79
CA VAL A 96 7.51 4.81 8.70
C VAL A 96 7.41 4.20 10.08
N THR A 97 6.93 2.96 10.19
CA THR A 97 6.59 2.31 11.46
C THR A 97 7.82 2.00 12.29
N ASP A 98 7.91 2.52 13.51
CA ASP A 98 8.98 2.23 14.45
C ASP A 98 8.79 0.86 15.13
N ALA A 99 9.92 0.28 15.57
CA ALA A 99 9.91 -0.96 16.35
C ALA A 99 9.36 -0.77 17.77
N ALA A 100 9.47 0.43 18.31
CA ALA A 100 8.93 0.81 19.62
C ALA A 100 7.73 1.73 19.45
N GLY A 101 6.63 1.43 20.13
CA GLY A 101 5.42 2.25 20.13
C GLY A 101 4.30 1.75 19.21
N SER A 102 3.21 2.51 19.18
CA SER A 102 2.08 2.24 18.29
C SER A 102 2.38 2.71 16.88
N GLY A 103 2.29 1.82 15.89
CA GLY A 103 2.44 2.17 14.48
C GLY A 103 1.41 3.18 13.96
N SER A 104 0.34 3.43 14.73
CA SER A 104 -0.73 4.38 14.39
C SER A 104 -0.46 5.80 14.90
N ASP A 105 0.43 6.00 15.88
CA ASP A 105 0.83 7.33 16.36
C ASP A 105 2.24 7.68 15.89
N LEU A 106 2.31 8.40 14.79
CA LEU A 106 3.59 8.83 14.19
C LEU A 106 4.34 9.84 15.09
N LEU A 107 3.62 10.51 16.00
CA LEU A 107 4.28 11.47 16.93
C LEU A 107 5.09 10.75 18.01
N ASP A 108 4.91 9.46 18.20
CA ASP A 108 5.67 8.64 19.16
C ASP A 108 6.87 7.94 18.52
N ALA A 109 7.12 8.17 17.22
CA ALA A 109 8.25 7.56 16.53
C ALA A 109 9.57 7.95 17.20
N THR A 110 10.43 6.94 17.44
CA THR A 110 11.68 7.05 18.20
C THR A 110 12.93 7.11 17.34
N THR A 111 12.83 6.74 16.05
CA THR A 111 13.93 6.88 15.08
C THR A 111 14.34 8.33 14.96
N ARG A 112 15.63 8.63 15.09
CA ARG A 112 16.17 10.00 15.18
C ARG A 112 17.19 10.27 14.10
N VAL A 113 17.24 11.50 13.64
CA VAL A 113 18.33 12.02 12.83
C VAL A 113 18.92 13.26 13.49
N LYS A 114 20.21 13.25 13.70
CA LYS A 114 20.98 14.39 14.17
C LYS A 114 21.55 15.11 12.94
N LEU A 115 21.11 16.35 12.73
CA LEU A 115 21.58 17.21 11.65
C LEU A 115 22.77 18.04 12.17
N GLY A 116 23.94 17.86 11.56
CA GLY A 116 25.18 18.57 11.88
C GLY A 116 25.70 19.32 10.66
N GLU A 117 26.82 20.07 10.84
CA GLU A 117 27.55 20.74 9.76
C GLU A 117 28.22 19.65 8.89
N GLY A 118 27.74 19.49 7.65
CA GLY A 118 28.30 18.54 6.68
C GLY A 118 27.93 17.06 6.88
N THR A 119 27.06 16.71 7.84
CA THR A 119 26.64 15.31 8.04
C THR A 119 25.25 15.21 8.67
N ALA A 120 24.55 14.13 8.37
CA ALA A 120 23.33 13.70 9.05
C ALA A 120 23.57 12.30 9.63
N THR A 121 23.33 12.09 10.92
CA THR A 121 23.50 10.78 11.57
C THR A 121 22.14 10.22 11.95
N LEU A 122 21.84 9.00 11.49
CA LEU A 122 20.54 8.37 11.65
C LEU A 122 20.65 7.16 12.59
N ASP A 123 19.77 7.13 13.61
CA ASP A 123 19.70 6.07 14.64
C ASP A 123 18.26 5.64 14.86
N GLY A 124 18.03 4.34 15.04
CA GLY A 124 16.72 3.79 15.37
C GLY A 124 16.43 2.42 14.76
N ALA A 125 15.15 2.06 14.78
CA ALA A 125 14.70 0.80 14.20
C ALA A 125 13.30 0.94 13.61
N LYS A 126 13.12 0.40 12.40
CA LYS A 126 11.84 0.33 11.67
C LYS A 126 11.40 -1.11 11.51
N THR A 127 10.10 -1.34 11.59
CA THR A 127 9.54 -2.71 11.55
C THR A 127 8.42 -2.82 10.54
N TRP A 128 8.24 -4.04 10.00
CA TRP A 128 7.20 -4.35 9.00
C TRP A 128 7.27 -3.48 7.74
N ILE A 129 8.48 -3.22 7.27
CA ILE A 129 8.73 -2.33 6.14
C ILE A 129 8.67 -3.12 4.83
N THR A 130 7.71 -2.80 3.99
CA THR A 130 7.61 -3.32 2.62
C THR A 130 8.83 -2.90 1.81
N ASN A 131 9.36 -3.82 1.00
CA ASN A 131 10.59 -3.64 0.21
C ASN A 131 11.88 -3.50 1.04
N ALA A 132 11.88 -3.73 2.36
CA ALA A 132 13.09 -3.59 3.17
C ALA A 132 14.21 -4.54 2.73
N THR A 133 13.87 -5.82 2.42
CA THR A 133 14.87 -6.84 2.07
C THR A 133 15.27 -6.82 0.59
N THR A 134 14.55 -6.08 -0.24
CA THR A 134 14.76 -6.03 -1.70
C THR A 134 15.04 -4.62 -2.22
N GLY A 135 14.91 -3.59 -1.38
CA GLY A 135 15.10 -2.18 -1.75
C GLY A 135 16.57 -1.81 -1.86
N ASP A 136 16.86 -0.85 -2.75
CA ASP A 136 18.18 -0.23 -2.90
C ASP A 136 18.41 0.87 -1.87
N ALA A 137 17.32 1.47 -1.37
CA ALA A 137 17.31 2.50 -0.34
C ALA A 137 16.02 2.42 0.48
N ALA A 138 16.01 3.11 1.63
CA ALA A 138 14.82 3.35 2.43
C ALA A 138 14.58 4.85 2.60
N LEU A 139 13.32 5.28 2.40
CA LEU A 139 12.85 6.61 2.77
C LEU A 139 12.36 6.54 4.22
N VAL A 140 13.20 7.00 5.14
CA VAL A 140 13.02 6.83 6.58
C VAL A 140 12.37 8.08 7.17
N LEU A 141 11.25 7.92 7.87
CA LEU A 141 10.68 8.96 8.73
C LEU A 141 11.48 9.03 10.03
N ALA A 142 12.17 10.15 10.28
CA ALA A 142 13.02 10.32 11.45
C ALA A 142 12.73 11.65 12.16
N ARG A 143 12.86 11.64 13.50
CA ARG A 143 12.73 12.81 14.35
C ARG A 143 14.06 13.59 14.38
N HIS A 144 14.01 14.88 14.07
CA HIS A 144 15.18 15.77 14.14
C HIS A 144 15.14 16.73 15.35
N ARG A 145 14.06 16.73 16.13
CA ARG A 145 13.87 17.52 17.36
C ARG A 145 13.20 16.67 18.42
N GLU A 146 13.51 16.91 19.69
CA GLU A 146 12.94 16.15 20.82
C GLU A 146 11.43 16.39 21.03
N ALA A 147 10.93 17.57 20.65
CA ALA A 147 9.53 17.94 20.87
C ALA A 147 8.56 16.95 20.22
N ARG A 148 7.52 16.50 20.94
CA ARG A 148 6.40 15.72 20.43
C ARG A 148 5.46 16.62 19.61
N HIS A 149 5.92 16.99 18.42
CA HIS A 149 5.20 17.90 17.53
C HIS A 149 5.36 17.44 16.07
N PHE A 150 4.35 17.69 15.24
CA PHE A 150 4.35 17.24 13.83
C PHE A 150 5.51 17.87 13.00
N THR A 151 6.03 19.04 13.39
CA THR A 151 7.21 19.66 12.75
C THR A 151 8.55 19.09 13.22
N SER A 152 8.55 18.07 14.08
CA SER A 152 9.79 17.47 14.57
C SER A 152 10.34 16.38 13.65
N PHE A 153 9.74 16.16 12.48
CA PHE A 153 10.08 15.04 11.59
C PHE A 153 10.62 15.53 10.24
N CYS A 154 11.53 14.75 9.68
CA CYS A 154 11.99 14.86 8.30
C CYS A 154 12.06 13.48 7.64
N TRP A 155 12.10 13.45 6.34
CA TRP A 155 12.41 12.27 5.55
C TRP A 155 13.91 12.20 5.32
N VAL A 156 14.47 10.97 5.44
CA VAL A 156 15.89 10.69 5.17
C VAL A 156 15.97 9.54 4.18
N LEU A 157 16.53 9.78 3.01
CA LEU A 157 16.80 8.75 2.01
C LEU A 157 18.12 8.03 2.38
N THR A 158 18.03 6.80 2.79
CA THR A 158 19.13 6.02 3.33
C THR A 158 19.43 4.85 2.38
N PRO A 159 20.62 4.77 1.76
CA PRO A 159 21.01 3.61 0.97
C PRO A 159 20.98 2.33 1.82
N ALA A 160 20.45 1.23 1.27
CA ALA A 160 20.39 -0.03 2.01
C ALA A 160 21.80 -0.61 2.32
N SER A 161 22.81 -0.21 1.52
CA SER A 161 24.22 -0.61 1.70
C SER A 161 25.02 0.33 2.60
N ALA A 162 24.41 1.38 3.16
CA ALA A 162 25.15 2.33 4.01
C ALA A 162 25.67 1.63 5.28
N PRO A 163 26.91 1.92 5.72
CA PRO A 163 27.42 1.42 6.99
C PRO A 163 26.48 1.76 8.15
N GLY A 164 26.22 0.82 9.02
CA GLY A 164 25.28 0.96 10.14
C GLY A 164 23.83 0.57 9.80
N VAL A 165 23.50 0.31 8.53
CA VAL A 165 22.20 -0.24 8.14
C VAL A 165 22.24 -1.76 8.22
N THR A 166 21.28 -2.33 8.95
CA THR A 166 21.08 -3.79 8.99
C THR A 166 19.63 -4.09 8.65
N VAL A 167 19.42 -5.03 7.73
CA VAL A 167 18.08 -5.48 7.30
C VAL A 167 17.87 -6.93 7.71
N SER A 168 16.72 -7.24 8.29
CA SER A 168 16.29 -8.61 8.58
C SER A 168 14.91 -8.88 8.00
N SER A 169 14.64 -10.12 7.59
CA SER A 169 13.33 -10.52 7.07
C SER A 169 12.30 -10.59 8.20
N ALA A 170 11.06 -10.15 7.91
CA ALA A 170 9.92 -10.29 8.83
C ALA A 170 9.22 -11.67 8.72
N GLY A 171 9.74 -12.59 7.92
CA GLY A 171 9.18 -13.93 7.73
C GLY A 171 8.59 -14.16 6.33
N ARG A 172 7.62 -15.08 6.23
CA ARG A 172 7.07 -15.53 4.93
C ARG A 172 5.76 -14.87 4.52
N ALA A 173 5.16 -14.06 5.39
CA ALA A 173 3.95 -13.32 5.03
C ALA A 173 4.24 -12.35 3.88
N PHE A 174 3.26 -12.18 3.01
CA PHE A 174 3.35 -11.30 1.84
C PHE A 174 4.53 -11.66 0.91
N ALA A 175 4.61 -12.92 0.51
CA ALA A 175 5.66 -13.41 -0.38
C ALA A 175 5.84 -12.50 -1.61
N GLY A 176 7.06 -12.06 -1.87
CA GLY A 176 7.39 -11.09 -2.92
C GLY A 176 7.37 -9.62 -2.48
N ALA A 177 6.79 -9.27 -1.31
CA ALA A 177 6.78 -7.89 -0.83
C ALA A 177 8.12 -7.44 -0.20
N GLY A 178 9.04 -8.36 0.05
CA GLY A 178 10.31 -8.03 0.69
C GLY A 178 10.16 -7.40 2.09
N VAL A 179 9.14 -7.82 2.87
CA VAL A 179 8.87 -7.24 4.18
C VAL A 179 9.99 -7.56 5.15
N GLY A 180 10.46 -6.54 5.86
CA GLY A 180 11.58 -6.69 6.80
C GLY A 180 11.60 -5.62 7.87
N HIS A 181 12.65 -5.71 8.67
CA HIS A 181 12.97 -4.77 9.73
C HIS A 181 14.30 -4.09 9.41
N LEU A 182 14.39 -2.79 9.68
CA LEU A 182 15.59 -1.99 9.52
C LEU A 182 16.12 -1.62 10.90
N ARG A 183 17.39 -1.88 11.15
CA ARG A 183 18.17 -1.31 12.25
C ARG A 183 19.15 -0.30 11.69
N LEU A 184 19.20 0.85 12.30
CA LEU A 184 19.99 2.02 11.94
C LEU A 184 20.87 2.37 13.14
N ASP A 185 22.17 2.23 13.01
CA ASP A 185 23.14 2.33 14.10
C ASP A 185 24.25 3.30 13.68
N GLY A 186 24.11 4.58 14.07
CA GLY A 186 25.06 5.63 13.72
C GLY A 186 25.27 5.82 12.23
N VAL A 187 24.21 5.66 11.40
CA VAL A 187 24.32 5.76 9.94
C VAL A 187 24.67 7.17 9.54
N ALA A 188 25.91 7.38 9.08
CA ALA A 188 26.41 8.68 8.61
C ALA A 188 26.03 8.88 7.13
N LEU A 189 25.37 9.99 6.86
CA LEU A 189 24.86 10.37 5.54
C LEU A 189 25.23 11.82 5.23
N ASP A 190 25.30 12.16 3.94
CA ASP A 190 25.39 13.54 3.52
C ASP A 190 24.12 14.32 3.86
N PRO A 191 24.20 15.64 4.11
CA PRO A 191 23.01 16.44 4.42
C PRO A 191 21.92 16.42 3.35
N ASP A 192 22.28 16.20 2.09
CA ASP A 192 21.35 16.10 0.95
C ASP A 192 20.56 14.79 0.91
N ALA A 193 20.88 13.83 1.79
CA ALA A 193 20.04 12.67 2.07
C ALA A 193 18.71 13.07 2.76
N VAL A 194 18.64 14.26 3.36
CA VAL A 194 17.39 14.79 3.93
C VAL A 194 16.48 15.28 2.80
N VAL A 195 15.36 14.60 2.62
CA VAL A 195 14.41 14.86 1.55
C VAL A 195 13.48 16.01 1.91
N GLY A 196 13.55 17.09 1.15
CA GLY A 196 12.77 18.29 1.41
C GLY A 196 13.28 19.11 2.60
N ARG A 197 12.38 19.82 3.28
CA ARG A 197 12.76 20.68 4.43
C ARG A 197 12.50 19.94 5.74
N PRO A 198 13.44 19.93 6.70
CA PRO A 198 13.19 19.43 8.05
C PRO A 198 11.93 20.08 8.65
N GLY A 199 11.12 19.26 9.35
CA GLY A 199 9.86 19.70 9.92
C GLY A 199 8.65 19.65 8.98
N ARG A 200 8.83 19.28 7.70
CA ARG A 200 7.73 19.20 6.73
C ARG A 200 7.32 17.77 6.36
N ALA A 201 7.97 16.75 6.93
CA ALA A 201 7.73 15.36 6.56
C ALA A 201 6.27 14.92 6.79
N LEU A 202 5.72 15.12 8.00
CA LEU A 202 4.37 14.70 8.31
C LEU A 202 3.31 15.51 7.56
N ALA A 203 3.51 16.81 7.35
CA ALA A 203 2.60 17.62 6.55
C ALA A 203 2.61 17.20 5.07
N GLY A 204 3.77 16.81 4.54
CA GLY A 204 3.90 16.22 3.19
C GLY A 204 3.19 14.87 3.11
N PHE A 205 3.42 14.01 4.08
CA PHE A 205 2.79 12.69 4.15
C PHE A 205 1.27 12.77 4.25
N ALA A 206 0.74 13.67 5.09
CA ALA A 206 -0.70 13.88 5.23
C ALA A 206 -1.37 14.29 3.91
N ARG A 207 -0.69 15.05 3.05
CA ARG A 207 -1.20 15.37 1.70
C ARG A 207 -1.17 14.18 0.73
N GLN A 208 -0.27 13.21 0.95
CA GLN A 208 -0.10 12.05 0.07
C GLN A 208 -0.90 10.83 0.53
N VAL A 209 -1.25 10.76 1.81
CA VAL A 209 -1.92 9.57 2.36
C VAL A 209 -3.29 9.30 1.73
N GLY A 210 -3.96 10.31 1.21
CA GLY A 210 -5.21 10.15 0.44
C GLY A 210 -5.02 9.26 -0.80
N VAL A 211 -3.91 9.45 -1.52
CA VAL A 211 -3.57 8.63 -2.70
C VAL A 211 -3.22 7.21 -2.32
N GLU A 212 -2.46 7.01 -1.23
CA GLU A 212 -2.16 5.67 -0.70
C GLU A 212 -3.44 4.91 -0.36
N ARG A 213 -4.39 5.56 0.31
CA ARG A 213 -5.67 4.98 0.70
C ARG A 213 -6.55 4.69 -0.52
N LEU A 214 -6.57 5.59 -1.50
CA LEU A 214 -7.24 5.35 -2.78
C LEU A 214 -6.65 4.13 -3.50
N ALA A 215 -5.32 4.03 -3.58
CA ALA A 215 -4.67 2.88 -4.19
C ALA A 215 -5.05 1.56 -3.48
N GLY A 216 -5.07 1.55 -2.15
CA GLY A 216 -5.55 0.41 -1.37
C GLY A 216 -7.00 0.06 -1.68
N ALA A 217 -7.88 1.05 -1.80
CA ALA A 217 -9.30 0.83 -2.14
C ALA A 217 -9.49 0.30 -3.58
N LEU A 218 -8.75 0.85 -4.54
CA LEU A 218 -8.78 0.39 -5.93
C LEU A 218 -8.27 -1.05 -6.06
N TRP A 219 -7.23 -1.40 -5.31
CA TRP A 219 -6.73 -2.77 -5.27
C TRP A 219 -7.71 -3.73 -4.58
N ALA A 220 -8.22 -3.38 -3.40
CA ALA A 220 -9.26 -4.18 -2.71
C ALA A 220 -10.48 -4.41 -3.60
N ARG A 221 -10.93 -3.38 -4.31
CA ARG A 221 -11.99 -3.45 -5.30
C ARG A 221 -11.69 -4.49 -6.40
N ALA A 222 -10.52 -4.41 -7.02
CA ALA A 222 -10.10 -5.36 -8.07
C ALA A 222 -10.07 -6.79 -7.54
N MET A 223 -9.49 -7.01 -6.36
CA MET A 223 -9.44 -8.31 -5.69
C MET A 223 -10.84 -8.85 -5.38
N CYS A 224 -11.74 -8.04 -4.85
CA CYS A 224 -13.12 -8.45 -4.57
C CYS A 224 -13.84 -8.91 -5.84
N HIS A 225 -13.72 -8.16 -6.93
CA HIS A 225 -14.30 -8.55 -8.21
C HIS A 225 -13.72 -9.89 -8.72
N ARG A 226 -12.41 -10.07 -8.67
CA ARG A 226 -11.75 -11.32 -9.06
C ARG A 226 -12.20 -12.50 -8.21
N LEU A 227 -12.21 -12.35 -6.89
CA LEU A 227 -12.64 -13.40 -5.95
C LEU A 227 -14.10 -13.80 -6.19
N LEU A 228 -15.00 -12.85 -6.35
CA LEU A 228 -16.41 -13.09 -6.59
C LEU A 228 -16.65 -13.77 -7.95
N ALA A 229 -15.94 -13.33 -8.99
CA ALA A 229 -16.04 -13.98 -10.30
C ALA A 229 -15.63 -15.46 -10.22
N GLY A 230 -14.46 -15.74 -9.63
CA GLY A 230 -13.97 -17.11 -9.45
C GLY A 230 -14.85 -17.97 -8.54
N LEU A 231 -15.38 -17.38 -7.46
CA LEU A 231 -16.30 -18.06 -6.56
C LEU A 231 -17.61 -18.43 -7.25
N ARG A 232 -18.21 -17.50 -8.02
CA ARG A 232 -19.44 -17.75 -8.78
C ARG A 232 -19.28 -18.87 -9.80
N GLU A 233 -18.17 -18.85 -10.52
CA GLU A 233 -17.86 -19.88 -11.51
C GLU A 233 -17.70 -21.25 -10.84
N TRP A 234 -17.00 -21.32 -9.70
CA TRP A 234 -16.83 -22.55 -8.94
C TRP A 234 -18.17 -23.06 -8.39
N LEU A 235 -19.02 -22.21 -7.78
CA LEU A 235 -20.33 -22.56 -7.24
C LEU A 235 -21.27 -23.15 -8.32
N ARG A 236 -21.20 -22.62 -9.54
CA ARG A 236 -21.99 -23.10 -10.69
C ARG A 236 -21.52 -24.44 -11.22
N ARG A 237 -20.29 -24.83 -10.97
CA ARG A 237 -19.75 -26.12 -11.39
C ARG A 237 -19.78 -27.17 -10.29
N ARG A 238 -19.91 -26.77 -9.04
CA ARG A 238 -19.88 -27.70 -7.90
C ARG A 238 -21.24 -28.44 -7.77
N PRO A 239 -21.30 -29.79 -7.95
CA PRO A 239 -22.52 -30.52 -7.79
C PRO A 239 -23.09 -30.47 -6.38
N ALA A 240 -24.41 -30.47 -6.26
CA ALA A 240 -25.17 -30.67 -5.03
C ALA A 240 -26.13 -31.87 -5.23
N ALA A 241 -26.87 -32.23 -4.18
CA ALA A 241 -27.81 -33.35 -4.29
C ALA A 241 -28.83 -33.17 -5.45
N GLU A 242 -29.22 -31.91 -5.69
CA GLU A 242 -30.02 -31.51 -6.85
C GLU A 242 -29.36 -30.25 -7.43
N GLY A 243 -28.95 -30.30 -8.71
CA GLY A 243 -28.31 -29.20 -9.41
C GLY A 243 -26.90 -28.91 -8.91
N THR A 244 -26.60 -27.63 -8.69
CA THR A 244 -25.30 -27.12 -8.24
C THR A 244 -25.41 -26.39 -6.91
N LEU A 245 -24.25 -26.04 -6.29
CA LEU A 245 -24.27 -25.19 -5.08
C LEU A 245 -24.89 -23.83 -5.35
N TRP A 246 -24.75 -23.30 -6.57
CA TRP A 246 -25.34 -22.02 -6.97
C TRP A 246 -26.86 -22.03 -6.91
N ASP A 247 -27.53 -23.19 -7.09
CA ASP A 247 -28.99 -23.30 -7.10
C ASP A 247 -29.58 -23.23 -5.67
N ARG A 248 -28.74 -23.28 -4.62
CA ARG A 248 -29.17 -23.20 -3.23
C ARG A 248 -29.46 -21.75 -2.83
N PRO A 249 -30.68 -21.39 -2.38
CA PRO A 249 -31.04 -20.01 -2.01
C PRO A 249 -30.09 -19.40 -0.96
N ALA A 250 -29.73 -20.16 0.09
CA ALA A 250 -28.82 -19.71 1.14
C ALA A 250 -27.41 -19.36 0.64
N ILE A 251 -26.89 -20.09 -0.37
CA ILE A 251 -25.61 -19.80 -1.00
C ILE A 251 -25.70 -18.50 -1.79
N ARG A 252 -26.76 -18.32 -2.57
CA ARG A 252 -26.99 -17.11 -3.37
C ARG A 252 -27.17 -15.87 -2.48
N GLU A 253 -27.86 -15.99 -1.37
CA GLU A 253 -28.01 -14.90 -0.40
C GLU A 253 -26.65 -14.43 0.13
N ARG A 254 -25.81 -15.37 0.57
CA ARG A 254 -24.45 -15.04 1.08
C ARG A 254 -23.60 -14.38 0.02
N TYR A 255 -23.64 -14.91 -1.21
CA TYR A 255 -22.95 -14.29 -2.34
C TYR A 255 -23.49 -12.87 -2.64
N ALA A 256 -24.80 -12.68 -2.59
CA ALA A 256 -25.43 -11.38 -2.83
C ALA A 256 -25.02 -10.33 -1.79
N ARG A 257 -24.85 -10.71 -0.52
CA ARG A 257 -24.32 -9.81 0.53
C ARG A 257 -22.91 -9.30 0.18
N CYS A 258 -22.04 -10.17 -0.35
CA CYS A 258 -20.73 -9.76 -0.85
C CYS A 258 -20.84 -8.81 -2.05
N LEU A 259 -21.77 -9.05 -2.97
CA LEU A 259 -22.03 -8.14 -4.10
C LEU A 259 -22.45 -6.75 -3.61
N VAL A 260 -23.30 -6.66 -2.59
CA VAL A 260 -23.69 -5.36 -2.01
C VAL A 260 -22.47 -4.61 -1.48
N ALA A 261 -21.60 -5.26 -0.68
CA ALA A 261 -20.39 -4.63 -0.15
C ALA A 261 -19.45 -4.14 -1.27
N VAL A 262 -19.27 -4.95 -2.33
CA VAL A 262 -18.42 -4.57 -3.47
C VAL A 262 -19.03 -3.41 -4.25
N ARG A 263 -20.36 -3.37 -4.43
CA ARG A 263 -21.04 -2.25 -5.09
C ARG A 263 -20.96 -0.95 -4.31
N GLN A 264 -20.96 -1.01 -2.97
CA GLN A 264 -20.70 0.14 -2.11
C GLN A 264 -19.27 0.66 -2.32
N LEU A 265 -18.28 -0.24 -2.33
CA LEU A 265 -16.90 0.13 -2.62
C LEU A 265 -16.72 0.70 -4.04
N ASP A 266 -17.40 0.12 -5.06
CA ASP A 266 -17.43 0.65 -6.42
C ASP A 266 -17.93 2.10 -6.45
N ALA A 267 -19.01 2.40 -5.73
CA ALA A 267 -19.60 3.73 -5.65
C ALA A 267 -18.66 4.74 -4.98
N LEU A 268 -17.97 4.34 -3.90
CA LEU A 268 -16.97 5.18 -3.24
C LEU A 268 -15.73 5.45 -4.10
N CYS A 269 -15.33 4.49 -4.93
CA CYS A 269 -14.20 4.67 -5.86
C CYS A 269 -14.58 5.46 -7.13
N ALA A 270 -15.85 5.61 -7.46
CA ALA A 270 -16.29 6.23 -8.72
C ALA A 270 -15.90 7.72 -8.86
N PRO A 271 -16.07 8.60 -7.85
CA PRO A 271 -15.71 10.01 -7.98
C PRO A 271 -14.23 10.24 -8.27
N PRO A 272 -13.26 9.62 -7.54
CA PRO A 272 -11.84 9.73 -7.86
C PRO A 272 -11.49 9.22 -9.27
N LEU A 273 -12.18 8.19 -9.75
CA LEU A 273 -11.94 7.63 -11.09
C LEU A 273 -12.51 8.51 -12.23
N ALA A 274 -13.42 9.39 -11.93
CA ALA A 274 -14.04 10.28 -12.91
C ALA A 274 -13.18 11.53 -13.25
N SER A 275 -12.08 11.78 -12.51
CA SER A 275 -11.22 12.94 -12.69
C SER A 275 -9.75 12.56 -12.63
N THR A 276 -8.96 13.07 -13.57
CA THR A 276 -7.47 12.90 -13.58
C THR A 276 -6.78 13.71 -12.49
N ASP A 277 -7.42 14.76 -12.00
CA ASP A 277 -6.91 15.68 -10.98
C ASP A 277 -7.62 15.52 -9.63
N ALA A 278 -8.25 14.35 -9.40
CA ALA A 278 -8.99 14.09 -8.18
C ALA A 278 -8.07 14.15 -6.95
N VAL A 279 -8.35 15.09 -6.09
CA VAL A 279 -7.74 15.19 -4.77
C VAL A 279 -8.63 14.44 -3.78
N VAL A 280 -8.14 13.32 -3.27
CA VAL A 280 -8.83 12.59 -2.20
C VAL A 280 -8.55 13.30 -0.89
N SER A 281 -9.59 13.83 -0.25
CA SER A 281 -9.46 14.45 1.07
C SER A 281 -8.97 13.45 2.12
N THR A 282 -8.47 13.94 3.25
CA THR A 282 -8.05 13.06 4.35
C THR A 282 -9.22 12.21 4.85
N VAL A 283 -10.41 12.79 4.94
CA VAL A 283 -11.62 12.11 5.43
C VAL A 283 -12.12 11.09 4.42
N ASP A 284 -12.26 11.46 3.14
CA ASP A 284 -12.64 10.52 2.08
C ASP A 284 -11.65 9.35 1.99
N GLY A 285 -10.36 9.64 2.14
CA GLY A 285 -9.33 8.60 2.21
C GLY A 285 -9.51 7.66 3.40
N MET A 286 -9.93 8.14 4.57
CA MET A 286 -10.25 7.29 5.71
C MET A 286 -11.49 6.42 5.44
N VAL A 287 -12.53 6.99 4.86
CA VAL A 287 -13.76 6.26 4.47
C VAL A 287 -13.43 5.17 3.43
N LEU A 288 -12.69 5.50 2.39
CA LEU A 288 -12.22 4.54 1.38
C LEU A 288 -11.43 3.39 2.01
N LYS A 289 -10.53 3.71 2.94
CA LYS A 289 -9.68 2.73 3.64
C LYS A 289 -10.50 1.75 4.48
N VAL A 290 -11.47 2.24 5.25
CA VAL A 290 -12.36 1.40 6.07
C VAL A 290 -13.24 0.53 5.17
N ALA A 291 -13.93 1.12 4.20
CA ALA A 291 -14.80 0.39 3.28
C ALA A 291 -14.05 -0.70 2.49
N ALA A 292 -12.82 -0.41 2.06
CA ALA A 292 -11.97 -1.39 1.38
C ALA A 292 -11.60 -2.57 2.29
N ALA A 293 -11.19 -2.29 3.54
CA ALA A 293 -10.82 -3.32 4.49
C ALA A 293 -12.02 -4.23 4.84
N GLU A 294 -13.19 -3.66 5.07
CA GLU A 294 -14.41 -4.40 5.38
C GLU A 294 -14.89 -5.24 4.20
N ALA A 295 -14.91 -4.66 2.99
CA ALA A 295 -15.35 -5.36 1.79
C ALA A 295 -14.44 -6.57 1.48
N VAL A 296 -13.12 -6.38 1.53
CA VAL A 296 -12.18 -7.47 1.21
C VAL A 296 -12.21 -8.56 2.27
N ASP A 297 -12.30 -8.22 3.57
CA ASP A 297 -12.42 -9.22 4.64
C ASP A 297 -13.71 -10.03 4.49
N GLN A 298 -14.85 -9.37 4.26
CA GLN A 298 -16.13 -10.04 4.03
C GLN A 298 -16.07 -10.99 2.84
N VAL A 299 -15.57 -10.53 1.69
CA VAL A 299 -15.50 -11.33 0.46
C VAL A 299 -14.55 -12.52 0.64
N ALA A 300 -13.36 -12.31 1.22
CA ALA A 300 -12.40 -13.37 1.46
C ALA A 300 -12.92 -14.40 2.47
N ALA A 301 -13.56 -13.95 3.56
CA ALA A 301 -14.18 -14.84 4.54
C ALA A 301 -15.29 -15.70 3.93
N GLU A 302 -16.16 -15.11 3.11
CA GLU A 302 -17.23 -15.85 2.45
C GLU A 302 -16.70 -16.78 1.37
N ALA A 303 -15.65 -16.40 0.65
CA ALA A 303 -14.99 -17.29 -0.32
C ALA A 303 -14.46 -18.56 0.36
N VAL A 304 -13.78 -18.44 1.52
CA VAL A 304 -13.32 -19.60 2.30
C VAL A 304 -14.50 -20.47 2.75
N ARG A 305 -15.53 -19.87 3.34
CA ARG A 305 -16.69 -20.61 3.86
C ARG A 305 -17.48 -21.36 2.77
N LEU A 306 -17.64 -20.72 1.61
CA LEU A 306 -18.42 -21.29 0.51
C LEU A 306 -17.64 -22.36 -0.27
N ARG A 307 -16.30 -22.25 -0.35
CA ARG A 307 -15.46 -23.31 -0.94
C ARG A 307 -15.21 -24.48 0.01
N GLY A 308 -15.36 -24.29 1.32
CA GLY A 308 -15.11 -25.34 2.30
C GLY A 308 -13.65 -25.81 2.26
N ALA A 309 -13.43 -27.13 2.24
CA ALA A 309 -12.09 -27.71 2.23
C ALA A 309 -11.23 -27.29 1.02
N ASP A 310 -11.85 -27.03 -0.13
CA ASP A 310 -11.12 -26.60 -1.34
C ASP A 310 -10.41 -25.23 -1.17
N ALA A 311 -10.81 -24.43 -0.18
CA ALA A 311 -10.16 -23.16 0.14
C ALA A 311 -8.76 -23.33 0.76
N PHE A 312 -8.45 -24.52 1.32
CA PHE A 312 -7.21 -24.79 2.04
C PHE A 312 -6.08 -25.35 1.16
N ARG A 313 -6.31 -25.45 -0.16
CA ARG A 313 -5.24 -25.79 -1.09
C ARG A 313 -4.11 -24.77 -1.03
N ASP A 314 -2.91 -25.14 -1.47
CA ASP A 314 -1.76 -24.21 -1.55
C ASP A 314 -2.12 -22.98 -2.38
N GLY A 315 -1.86 -21.78 -1.81
CA GLY A 315 -2.23 -20.50 -2.41
C GLY A 315 -3.74 -20.26 -2.52
N GLY A 316 -4.57 -21.06 -1.82
CA GLY A 316 -6.03 -20.93 -1.83
C GLY A 316 -6.55 -19.76 -0.98
N GLU A 317 -7.88 -19.63 -0.94
CA GLU A 317 -8.56 -18.49 -0.31
C GLU A 317 -8.31 -18.40 1.20
N ALA A 318 -8.01 -19.53 1.88
CA ALA A 318 -7.67 -19.54 3.30
C ALA A 318 -6.32 -18.87 3.57
N HIS A 319 -5.31 -19.08 2.72
CA HIS A 319 -4.04 -18.38 2.79
C HIS A 319 -4.23 -16.89 2.49
N LEU A 320 -4.90 -16.56 1.38
CA LEU A 320 -5.18 -15.18 0.98
C LEU A 320 -5.92 -14.41 2.08
N ARG A 321 -6.89 -15.04 2.78
CA ARG A 321 -7.62 -14.42 3.87
C ARG A 321 -6.71 -13.97 5.02
N GLY A 322 -5.66 -14.72 5.32
CA GLY A 322 -4.66 -14.29 6.31
C GLY A 322 -3.92 -13.02 5.87
N GLU A 323 -3.56 -12.93 4.60
CA GLU A 323 -2.80 -11.80 4.07
C GLU A 323 -3.66 -10.54 3.86
N VAL A 324 -4.93 -10.67 3.43
CA VAL A 324 -5.81 -9.50 3.22
C VAL A 324 -6.16 -8.75 4.49
N ALA A 325 -5.94 -9.33 5.68
CA ALA A 325 -6.05 -8.63 6.95
C ALA A 325 -5.18 -7.35 6.99
N MET A 326 -4.11 -7.29 6.18
CA MET A 326 -3.28 -6.08 6.04
C MET A 326 -4.09 -4.85 5.62
N PHE A 327 -5.17 -5.00 4.84
CA PHE A 327 -6.02 -3.86 4.45
C PHE A 327 -6.67 -3.17 5.66
N GLY A 328 -6.82 -3.87 6.79
CA GLY A 328 -7.29 -3.30 8.05
C GLY A 328 -6.18 -2.66 8.90
N ILE A 329 -4.91 -2.87 8.56
CA ILE A 329 -3.74 -2.51 9.40
C ILE A 329 -2.85 -1.48 8.68
N ALA A 330 -2.36 -1.79 7.49
CA ALA A 330 -1.43 -0.94 6.74
C ALA A 330 -2.10 0.36 6.25
N GLY A 331 -1.37 1.47 6.16
CA GLY A 331 -1.89 2.78 5.78
C GLY A 331 -2.81 3.43 6.84
N GLY A 332 -2.77 2.92 8.07
CA GLY A 332 -3.56 3.31 9.23
C GLY A 332 -4.55 2.21 9.66
N ALA A 333 -4.48 1.81 10.92
CA ALA A 333 -5.38 0.80 11.48
C ALA A 333 -6.85 1.25 11.40
N THR A 334 -7.77 0.33 11.07
CA THR A 334 -9.20 0.61 10.90
C THR A 334 -9.80 1.36 12.10
N GLY A 335 -9.44 0.98 13.34
CA GLY A 335 -9.93 1.67 14.54
C GLY A 335 -9.50 3.14 14.61
N ALA A 336 -8.26 3.46 14.23
CA ALA A 336 -7.77 4.85 14.15
C ALA A 336 -8.46 5.64 13.04
N MET A 337 -8.77 4.98 11.90
CA MET A 337 -9.52 5.62 10.81
C MET A 337 -10.96 5.92 11.23
N LEU A 338 -11.63 4.99 11.92
CA LEU A 338 -12.99 5.20 12.43
C LEU A 338 -13.05 6.35 13.45
N ALA A 339 -12.07 6.45 14.34
CA ALA A 339 -11.98 7.58 15.26
C ALA A 339 -11.83 8.91 14.51
N GLY A 340 -10.91 8.97 13.51
CA GLY A 340 -10.73 10.16 12.68
C GLY A 340 -11.98 10.51 11.84
N ILE A 341 -12.75 9.54 11.36
CA ILE A 341 -14.03 9.78 10.68
C ILE A 341 -15.04 10.38 11.66
N ALA A 342 -15.13 9.86 12.89
CA ALA A 342 -16.03 10.38 13.91
C ALA A 342 -15.72 11.83 14.30
N ASP A 343 -14.43 12.20 14.35
CA ASP A 343 -13.99 13.59 14.58
C ASP A 343 -14.46 14.58 13.49
N HIS A 344 -14.88 14.08 12.33
CA HIS A 344 -15.39 14.87 11.20
C HIS A 344 -16.89 14.63 10.95
N ALA A 345 -17.62 14.13 11.95
CA ALA A 345 -19.02 13.75 11.79
C ALA A 345 -19.91 14.95 11.34
N ASP A 346 -19.68 16.14 11.88
CA ASP A 346 -20.46 17.33 11.53
C ASP A 346 -20.29 17.72 10.05
N ASP A 347 -19.05 17.58 9.51
CA ASP A 347 -18.77 17.86 8.10
C ASP A 347 -19.44 16.80 7.19
N LEU A 348 -19.42 15.53 7.59
CA LEU A 348 -19.95 14.43 6.79
C LEU A 348 -21.48 14.36 6.81
N VAL A 349 -22.14 14.69 7.94
CA VAL A 349 -23.59 14.70 8.08
C VAL A 349 -24.16 16.00 7.51
N GLY A 350 -23.49 17.14 7.71
CA GLY A 350 -23.93 18.44 7.23
C GLY A 350 -23.81 18.63 5.72
N ALA A 351 -22.92 17.90 5.02
CA ALA A 351 -22.72 18.00 3.58
C ALA A 351 -23.85 17.38 2.73
N GLY A 352 -24.86 16.82 3.34
CA GLY A 352 -25.97 16.09 2.68
C GLY A 352 -27.37 16.62 2.91
N ILE A 353 -27.53 17.82 3.56
CA ILE A 353 -28.84 18.44 3.82
C ILE A 353 -28.94 19.76 3.08
#